data_f239e98f90385771581bc71d168f2b54
#
_entry.id   f239e98f90385771581bc71d168f2b54
#
_cell.length_a   1.000
_cell.length_b   1.000
_cell.length_c   1.000
_cell.angle_alpha   90.00
_cell.angle_beta   90.00
_cell.angle_gamma   90.00
#
_symmetry.space_group_name_H-M   'P 1'
#
loop_
_entity.id
_entity.type
_entity.pdbx_description
1 polymer ?
#
loop_
_entity_poly.entity_id
_entity_poly.type
_entity_poly.pdbx_seq_one_letter_code
_entity_poly.pdbx_strand_id
1 'polypeptide(L)' 'MKYTKSYIEQRIVKLKTNPVENANLIRKWERMLRKAEN' A
#
# COMPACT_ATOMS: atom_id res chain seq x y z
N MET A 1 11.45 2.80 -10.25
CA MET A 1 10.14 2.58 -10.87
C MET A 1 9.05 3.13 -9.96
N LYS A 2 8.11 3.87 -10.51
CA LYS A 2 7.07 4.49 -9.73
C LYS A 2 5.73 3.79 -9.94
N TYR A 3 5.01 3.60 -8.86
CA TYR A 3 3.68 3.03 -8.90
C TYR A 3 2.65 4.16 -8.95
N THR A 4 1.56 3.92 -9.66
CA THR A 4 0.46 4.88 -9.64
C THR A 4 -0.29 4.78 -8.32
N LYS A 5 -0.99 5.86 -7.97
CA LYS A 5 -1.79 5.88 -6.77
C LYS A 5 -2.82 4.73 -6.79
N SER A 6 -3.44 4.53 -7.95
CA SER A 6 -4.44 3.48 -8.11
C SER A 6 -3.85 2.11 -7.84
N TYR A 7 -2.67 1.84 -8.37
CA TYR A 7 -2.00 0.57 -8.15
C TYR A 7 -1.70 0.35 -6.68
N ILE A 8 -1.20 1.40 -6.00
CA ILE A 8 -0.86 1.30 -4.59
C ILE A 8 -2.10 1.00 -3.77
N GLU A 9 -3.21 1.66 -4.07
CA GLU A 9 -4.45 1.42 -3.36
C GLU A 9 -4.91 -0.02 -3.51
N GLN A 10 -4.80 -0.57 -4.71
CA GLN A 10 -5.19 -1.95 -4.94
C GLN A 10 -4.31 -2.93 -4.18
N ARG A 11 -3.01 -2.65 -4.11
CA ARG A 11 -2.12 -3.50 -3.34
C ARG A 11 -2.47 -3.48 -1.87
N ILE A 12 -2.80 -2.30 -1.34
CA ILE A 12 -3.16 -2.20 0.06
C ILE A 12 -4.41 -3.00 0.36
N VAL A 13 -5.40 -2.94 -0.51
CA VAL A 13 -6.63 -3.72 -0.34
C VAL A 13 -6.32 -5.21 -0.25
N LYS A 14 -5.46 -5.70 -1.14
CA LYS A 14 -5.09 -7.11 -1.13
C LYS A 14 -4.32 -7.48 0.13
N LEU A 15 -3.43 -6.61 0.57
CA LEU A 15 -2.64 -6.87 1.77
C LEU A 15 -3.51 -6.92 3.02
N LYS A 16 -4.59 -6.15 3.03
CA LYS A 16 -5.49 -6.10 4.19
C LYS A 16 -6.33 -7.35 4.34
N THR A 17 -6.34 -8.23 3.36
CA THR A 17 -7.03 -9.52 3.52
C THR A 17 -6.33 -10.38 4.56
N ASN A 18 -5.02 -10.16 4.76
CA ASN A 18 -4.25 -10.83 5.81
C ASN A 18 -3.49 -9.77 6.62
N PRO A 19 -4.22 -8.95 7.40
CA PRO A 19 -3.58 -7.79 8.02
C PRO A 19 -2.50 -8.13 9.04
N VAL A 20 -2.63 -9.27 9.71
CA VAL A 20 -1.63 -9.65 10.71
C VAL A 20 -0.30 -9.99 10.04
N GLU A 21 -0.35 -10.84 9.01
CA GLU A 21 0.86 -11.25 8.31
C GLU A 21 1.46 -10.12 7.50
N ASN A 22 0.62 -9.24 6.99
CA ASN A 22 1.07 -8.18 6.08
C ASN A 22 1.18 -6.82 6.74
N ALA A 23 1.20 -6.78 8.07
CA ALA A 23 1.19 -5.51 8.79
C ALA A 23 2.33 -4.58 8.35
N ASN A 24 3.55 -5.13 8.25
CA ASN A 24 4.70 -4.31 7.85
C ASN A 24 4.58 -3.83 6.41
N LEU A 25 4.08 -4.71 5.54
CA LEU A 25 3.89 -4.35 4.14
C LEU A 25 2.81 -3.28 3.99
N ILE A 26 1.73 -3.42 4.76
CA ILE A 26 0.65 -2.43 4.72
C ILE A 26 1.18 -1.05 5.09
N ARG A 27 1.98 -0.98 6.15
CA ARG A 27 2.58 0.30 6.56
C ARG A 27 3.44 0.88 5.45
N LYS A 28 4.25 0.04 4.83
CA LYS A 28 5.14 0.50 3.76
C LYS A 28 4.34 1.07 2.60
N TRP A 29 3.31 0.34 2.18
CA TRP A 29 2.51 0.77 1.04
C TRP A 29 1.68 2.00 1.35
N GLU A 30 1.19 2.13 2.60
CA GLU A 30 0.46 3.33 2.99
C GLU A 30 1.37 4.56 2.96
N ARG A 31 2.62 4.39 3.36
CA ARG A 31 3.57 5.49 3.27
C ARG A 31 3.81 5.88 1.82
N MET A 32 3.90 4.88 0.93
CA MET A 32 4.05 5.16 -0.49
C MET A 32 2.84 5.89 -1.04
N LEU A 33 1.65 5.52 -0.57
CA LEU A 33 0.42 6.18 -1.00
C LEU A 33 0.43 7.67 -0.63
N ARG A 34 0.86 7.98 0.59
CA ARG A 34 0.95 9.38 1.01
C ARG A 34 1.87 10.17 0.10
N LYS A 35 3.01 9.59 -0.25
CA LYS A 35 3.95 10.27 -1.14
C LYS A 35 3.36 10.44 -2.53
N ALA A 36 2.61 9.47 -2.99
CA ALA A 36 1.99 9.57 -4.31
C ALA A 36 0.93 10.66 -4.37
N GLU A 37 0.25 10.90 -3.24
CA GLU A 37 -0.76 11.95 -3.18
C GLU A 37 -0.16 13.34 -3.11
N ASN A 38 1.07 13.46 -2.64
CA ASN A 38 1.77 14.72 -2.61
C ASN A 38 2.47 14.96 -3.94
#